data_e9a690d2655fd81197c54a660e5261ae
#
_entry.id   e9a690d2655fd81197c54a660e5261ae
#
_cell.length_a   1.000
_cell.length_b   1.000
_cell.length_c   1.000
_cell.angle_alpha   90.00
_cell.angle_beta   90.00
_cell.angle_gamma   90.00
#
_symmetry.space_group_name_H-M   'P 1'
#
loop_
_entity.id
_entity.type
_entity.pdbx_description
1 polymer ?
#
loop_
_entity_poly.entity_id
_entity_poly.type
_entity_poly.pdbx_seq_one_letter_code
_entity_poly.pdbx_strand_id
1 'polypeptide(L)'
;ELGSRTIPFGRELYIEADDFMEEPPKKYFRMFPGNEVRFMNAYFVKCNSCVKDENGNITEIHCTYDPASKGGNSPDGRKVKGTIHWVSAEYGKQVTVRLYENIVNEELGVYNEDGSLNLNPNSLTVLDNCVVEPELMKAKAYDSFQFVRNGFFCADCKDSKDGQPVFNRICLLYTSPSPRD
;
A
#
# COMPACT_ATOMS: atom_id res chain seq x y z
N GLU A 1 16.11 -19.78 -1.90
CA GLU A 1 15.86 -18.73 -2.91
C GLU A 1 14.38 -18.36 -2.87
N LEU A 2 14.08 -17.06 -2.86
CA LEU A 2 12.70 -16.57 -2.76
C LEU A 2 11.90 -16.68 -4.07
N GLY A 3 12.52 -17.20 -5.14
CA GLY A 3 11.89 -17.33 -6.44
C GLY A 3 11.63 -16.00 -7.14
N SER A 4 10.81 -16.04 -8.20
CA SER A 4 10.37 -14.87 -8.96
C SER A 4 8.89 -15.00 -9.30
N ARG A 5 8.23 -13.86 -9.49
CA ARG A 5 6.84 -13.80 -9.95
C ARG A 5 6.68 -12.76 -11.05
N THR A 6 5.70 -12.97 -11.90
CA THR A 6 5.33 -12.00 -12.93
C THR A 6 4.21 -11.11 -12.41
N ILE A 7 4.41 -9.80 -12.48
CA ILE A 7 3.40 -8.82 -12.11
C ILE A 7 2.90 -8.15 -13.40
N PRO A 8 1.59 -8.19 -13.70
CA PRO A 8 1.04 -7.56 -14.88
C PRO A 8 1.05 -6.04 -14.74
N PHE A 9 1.64 -5.34 -15.71
CA PHE A 9 1.62 -3.88 -15.83
C PHE A 9 0.64 -3.50 -16.94
N GLY A 10 -0.42 -2.82 -16.58
CA GLY A 10 -1.49 -2.44 -17.49
C GLY A 10 -1.61 -0.93 -17.68
N ARG A 11 -2.67 -0.51 -18.39
CA ARG A 11 -2.98 0.89 -18.63
C ARG A 11 -3.49 1.58 -17.38
N GLU A 12 -4.24 0.87 -16.55
CA GLU A 12 -4.85 1.36 -15.32
C GLU A 12 -4.21 0.68 -14.12
N LEU A 13 -3.76 1.48 -13.17
CA LEU A 13 -3.04 1.05 -11.99
C LEU A 13 -3.58 1.76 -10.76
N TYR A 14 -3.60 1.05 -9.63
CA TYR A 14 -3.83 1.66 -8.32
C TYR A 14 -2.50 1.97 -7.64
N ILE A 15 -2.47 3.07 -6.93
CA ILE A 15 -1.41 3.45 -5.99
C ILE A 15 -2.04 3.78 -4.64
N GLU A 16 -1.22 3.84 -3.59
CA GLU A 16 -1.69 4.32 -2.29
C GLU A 16 -2.04 5.81 -2.36
N ALA A 17 -3.14 6.20 -1.73
CA ALA A 17 -3.59 7.60 -1.71
C ALA A 17 -2.52 8.55 -1.16
N ASP A 18 -1.76 8.11 -0.15
CA ASP A 18 -0.66 8.88 0.46
C ASP A 18 0.56 9.06 -0.46
N ASP A 19 0.60 8.34 -1.59
CA ASP A 19 1.67 8.47 -2.56
C ASP A 19 1.44 9.59 -3.59
N PHE A 20 0.32 10.27 -3.50
CA PHE A 20 -0.01 11.40 -4.37
C PHE A 20 -0.40 12.65 -3.57
N MET A 21 0.13 13.79 -3.98
CA MET A 21 -0.32 15.11 -3.56
C MET A 21 -0.30 16.05 -4.75
N GLU A 22 -1.35 16.86 -4.93
CA GLU A 22 -1.38 17.86 -6.00
C GLU A 22 -0.45 19.02 -5.71
N GLU A 23 -0.47 19.51 -4.47
CA GLU A 23 0.37 20.61 -3.97
C GLU A 23 1.24 20.10 -2.80
N PRO A 24 2.38 19.44 -3.10
CA PRO A 24 3.19 18.82 -2.07
C PRO A 24 4.02 19.84 -1.28
N PRO A 25 4.33 19.56 -0.01
CA PRO A 25 5.30 20.34 0.76
C PRO A 25 6.72 20.16 0.21
N LYS A 26 7.64 21.05 0.63
CA LYS A 26 9.07 20.91 0.32
C LYS A 26 9.57 19.54 0.81
N LYS A 27 10.41 18.87 0.00
CA LYS A 27 10.97 17.53 0.28
C LYS A 27 9.97 16.36 0.18
N TYR A 28 8.86 16.55 -0.51
CA TYR A 28 7.99 15.42 -0.87
C TYR A 28 8.56 14.70 -2.11
N PHE A 29 8.91 13.43 -1.97
CA PHE A 29 9.58 12.64 -3.02
C PHE A 29 8.65 11.57 -3.62
N ARG A 30 7.35 11.78 -3.58
CA ARG A 30 6.35 10.91 -4.17
C ARG A 30 5.72 11.56 -5.38
N MET A 31 4.56 11.09 -5.83
CA MET A 31 3.93 11.55 -7.06
C MET A 31 3.19 12.87 -6.88
N PHE A 32 3.40 13.80 -7.79
CA PHE A 32 2.65 15.05 -7.95
C PHE A 32 2.73 15.52 -9.40
N PRO A 33 1.87 16.44 -9.86
CA PRO A 33 1.90 16.93 -11.24
C PRO A 33 3.28 17.47 -11.66
N GLY A 34 3.79 16.97 -12.77
CA GLY A 34 5.11 17.31 -13.31
C GLY A 34 6.27 16.47 -12.75
N ASN A 35 6.09 15.71 -11.69
CA ASN A 35 7.14 14.87 -11.11
C ASN A 35 7.20 13.47 -11.74
N GLU A 36 8.39 12.91 -11.74
CA GLU A 36 8.66 11.53 -12.16
C GLU A 36 9.05 10.69 -10.95
N VAL A 37 8.44 9.53 -10.81
CA VAL A 37 8.72 8.55 -9.76
C VAL A 37 8.99 7.18 -10.37
N ARG A 38 9.61 6.31 -9.59
CA ARG A 38 9.80 4.91 -9.96
C ARG A 38 8.64 4.07 -9.45
N PHE A 39 7.92 3.39 -10.35
CA PHE A 39 7.03 2.30 -9.95
C PHE A 39 7.88 1.07 -9.64
N MET A 40 7.71 0.53 -8.45
CA MET A 40 8.56 -0.55 -7.93
C MET A 40 8.66 -1.72 -8.90
N ASN A 41 9.89 -2.06 -9.30
CA ASN A 41 10.21 -3.13 -10.25
C ASN A 41 9.57 -3.00 -11.65
N ALA A 42 9.05 -1.82 -12.00
CA ALA A 42 8.38 -1.58 -13.29
C ALA A 42 9.11 -0.49 -14.10
N TYR A 43 8.58 0.71 -14.10
CA TYR A 43 9.04 1.80 -14.96
C TYR A 43 9.16 3.12 -14.19
N PHE A 44 9.83 4.09 -14.79
CA PHE A 44 9.66 5.48 -14.41
C PHE A 44 8.35 6.00 -14.98
N VAL A 45 7.60 6.69 -14.14
CA VAL A 45 6.28 7.19 -14.44
C VAL A 45 6.20 8.66 -14.05
N LYS A 46 5.82 9.50 -15.01
CA LYS A 46 5.66 10.94 -14.83
C LYS A 46 4.18 11.27 -14.73
N CYS A 47 3.81 11.96 -13.67
CA CYS A 47 2.47 12.51 -13.51
C CYS A 47 2.31 13.75 -14.41
N ASN A 48 1.29 13.76 -15.26
CA ASN A 48 1.00 14.90 -16.14
C ASN A 48 -0.10 15.79 -15.52
N SER A 49 -1.17 15.17 -15.00
CA SER A 49 -2.31 15.87 -14.42
C SER A 49 -3.10 14.93 -13.49
N CYS A 50 -4.05 15.50 -12.77
CA CYS A 50 -5.04 14.74 -12.02
C CYS A 50 -6.45 15.24 -12.33
N VAL A 51 -7.45 14.40 -12.07
CA VAL A 51 -8.87 14.70 -12.17
C VAL A 51 -9.47 14.65 -10.78
N LYS A 52 -10.40 15.57 -10.50
CA LYS A 52 -11.11 15.66 -9.23
C LYS A 52 -12.61 15.52 -9.44
N ASP A 53 -13.28 15.01 -8.43
CA ASP A 53 -14.73 15.02 -8.33
C ASP A 53 -15.26 16.41 -7.91
N GLU A 54 -16.59 16.54 -7.82
CA GLU A 54 -17.28 17.78 -7.40
C GLU A 54 -16.92 18.21 -5.96
N ASN A 55 -16.41 17.28 -5.14
CA ASN A 55 -16.00 17.54 -3.76
C ASN A 55 -14.51 17.87 -3.63
N GLY A 56 -13.76 17.84 -4.75
CA GLY A 56 -12.33 18.10 -4.78
C GLY A 56 -11.45 16.87 -4.48
N ASN A 57 -12.03 15.67 -4.36
CA ASN A 57 -11.25 14.45 -4.18
C ASN A 57 -10.60 14.02 -5.50
N ILE A 58 -9.37 13.56 -5.44
CA ILE A 58 -8.65 13.02 -6.60
C ILE A 58 -9.29 11.66 -6.99
N THR A 59 -9.77 11.57 -8.23
CA THR A 59 -10.37 10.35 -8.78
C THR A 59 -9.46 9.64 -9.76
N GLU A 60 -8.65 10.40 -10.53
CA GLU A 60 -7.73 9.85 -11.50
C GLU A 60 -6.42 10.64 -11.53
N ILE A 61 -5.32 9.95 -11.86
CA ILE A 61 -4.01 10.56 -12.09
C ILE A 61 -3.55 10.14 -13.48
N HIS A 62 -3.35 11.11 -14.37
CA HIS A 62 -2.92 10.85 -15.73
C HIS A 62 -1.41 10.90 -15.83
N CYS A 63 -0.82 9.81 -16.30
CA CYS A 63 0.61 9.63 -16.33
C CYS A 63 1.12 9.19 -17.69
N THR A 64 2.41 9.42 -17.92
CA THR A 64 3.19 8.79 -18.98
C THR A 64 4.30 7.96 -18.37
N TYR A 65 4.64 6.82 -18.96
CA TYR A 65 5.75 6.00 -18.51
C TYR A 65 6.88 5.98 -19.53
N ASP A 66 8.09 5.70 -19.07
CA ASP A 66 9.26 5.56 -19.92
C ASP A 66 9.53 4.06 -20.20
N PRO A 67 9.25 3.56 -21.42
CA PRO A 67 9.47 2.17 -21.76
C PRO A 67 10.94 1.71 -21.63
N ALA A 68 11.89 2.63 -21.79
CA ALA A 68 13.32 2.32 -21.68
C ALA A 68 13.77 2.07 -20.24
N SER A 69 12.96 2.46 -19.25
CA SER A 69 13.26 2.31 -17.82
C SER A 69 12.74 0.98 -17.21
N LYS A 70 12.46 -0.04 -18.04
CA LYS A 70 11.99 -1.35 -17.57
C LYS A 70 12.88 -1.92 -16.46
N GLY A 71 12.25 -2.36 -15.37
CA GLY A 71 12.96 -2.83 -14.17
C GLY A 71 13.36 -1.72 -13.21
N GLY A 72 12.96 -0.47 -13.49
CA GLY A 72 13.16 0.68 -12.60
C GLY A 72 14.52 1.36 -12.72
N ASN A 73 15.24 1.16 -13.81
CA ASN A 73 16.47 1.88 -14.15
C ASN A 73 16.36 2.50 -15.54
N SER A 74 16.96 3.66 -15.73
CA SER A 74 16.98 4.32 -17.04
C SER A 74 18.34 4.25 -17.70
N PRO A 75 18.41 4.01 -19.03
CA PRO A 75 19.66 3.97 -19.79
C PRO A 75 20.43 5.31 -19.77
N ASP A 76 19.74 6.43 -19.61
CA ASP A 76 20.33 7.77 -19.54
C ASP A 76 20.95 8.10 -18.16
N GLY A 77 20.86 7.18 -17.20
CA GLY A 77 21.46 7.34 -15.88
C GLY A 77 20.82 8.41 -15.00
N ARG A 78 19.65 8.98 -15.39
CA ARG A 78 18.96 9.96 -14.56
C ARG A 78 18.50 9.36 -13.24
N LYS A 79 18.64 10.13 -12.17
CA LYS A 79 18.24 9.73 -10.82
C LYS A 79 16.82 10.19 -10.55
N VAL A 80 15.91 9.23 -10.41
CA VAL A 80 14.53 9.48 -9.97
C VAL A 80 14.45 9.24 -8.47
N LYS A 81 14.00 10.27 -7.74
CA LYS A 81 13.77 10.19 -6.31
C LYS A 81 12.38 9.66 -6.06
N GLY A 82 12.24 8.78 -5.13
CA GLY A 82 10.95 8.18 -4.77
C GLY A 82 10.61 6.94 -5.59
N THR A 83 10.28 5.91 -4.84
CA THR A 83 9.73 4.65 -5.37
C THR A 83 8.40 4.43 -4.71
N ILE A 84 7.36 4.17 -5.50
CA ILE A 84 6.01 3.91 -4.99
C ILE A 84 5.55 2.51 -5.38
N HIS A 85 4.70 1.94 -4.56
CA HIS A 85 4.04 0.67 -4.82
C HIS A 85 2.85 0.89 -5.76
N TRP A 86 2.49 -0.15 -6.51
CA TRP A 86 1.38 -0.11 -7.45
C TRP A 86 0.78 -1.50 -7.63
N VAL A 87 -0.48 -1.57 -8.04
CA VAL A 87 -1.18 -2.81 -8.40
C VAL A 87 -1.98 -2.56 -9.67
N SER A 88 -2.02 -3.55 -10.56
CA SER A 88 -2.83 -3.47 -11.77
C SER A 88 -4.32 -3.41 -11.43
N ALA A 89 -5.07 -2.48 -12.02
CA ALA A 89 -6.50 -2.39 -11.83
C ALA A 89 -7.24 -3.55 -12.55
N GLU A 90 -6.75 -3.96 -13.71
CA GLU A 90 -7.36 -5.03 -14.51
C GLU A 90 -7.14 -6.42 -13.88
N TYR A 91 -5.92 -6.69 -13.37
CA TYR A 91 -5.54 -8.01 -12.85
C TYR A 91 -5.55 -8.10 -11.33
N GLY A 92 -5.59 -6.97 -10.65
CA GLY A 92 -5.68 -6.90 -9.19
C GLY A 92 -6.86 -7.71 -8.65
N LYS A 93 -6.72 -8.25 -7.46
CA LYS A 93 -7.73 -9.06 -6.79
C LYS A 93 -8.16 -8.39 -5.50
N GLN A 94 -9.46 -8.35 -5.28
CA GLN A 94 -10.04 -7.80 -4.07
C GLN A 94 -9.95 -8.83 -2.94
N VAL A 95 -9.51 -8.37 -1.78
CA VAL A 95 -9.34 -9.17 -0.57
C VAL A 95 -9.81 -8.41 0.65
N THR A 96 -10.09 -9.15 1.73
CA THR A 96 -10.32 -8.58 3.04
C THR A 96 -9.00 -8.49 3.81
N VAL A 97 -8.75 -7.34 4.41
CA VAL A 97 -7.61 -7.10 5.30
C VAL A 97 -8.11 -6.70 6.68
N ARG A 98 -7.53 -7.27 7.73
CA ARG A 98 -7.83 -6.94 9.12
C ARG A 98 -6.64 -6.28 9.79
N LEU A 99 -6.90 -5.11 10.35
CA LEU A 99 -5.92 -4.32 11.10
C LEU A 99 -6.29 -4.43 12.58
N TYR A 100 -5.36 -4.90 13.38
CA TYR A 100 -5.55 -5.05 14.83
C TYR A 100 -4.77 -3.98 15.57
N GLU A 101 -5.43 -3.43 16.58
CA GLU A 101 -4.87 -2.48 17.55
C GLU A 101 -5.06 -3.00 18.96
N ASN A 102 -4.54 -2.30 19.97
CA ASN A 102 -4.74 -2.67 21.37
C ASN A 102 -6.21 -2.78 21.72
N ILE A 103 -6.57 -3.83 22.47
CA ILE A 103 -7.95 -4.09 22.88
C ILE A 103 -8.43 -3.06 23.89
N VAL A 104 -7.52 -2.53 24.71
CA VAL A 104 -7.80 -1.50 25.70
C VAL A 104 -7.27 -0.16 25.24
N ASN A 105 -7.89 0.91 25.70
CA ASN A 105 -7.49 2.27 25.41
C ASN A 105 -6.39 2.71 26.37
N GLU A 106 -5.13 2.56 25.99
CA GLU A 106 -3.97 2.93 26.85
C GLU A 106 -3.84 4.43 27.05
N GLU A 107 -4.24 5.26 26.07
CA GLU A 107 -4.11 6.73 26.14
C GLU A 107 -5.11 7.35 27.12
N LEU A 108 -6.35 6.81 27.17
CA LEU A 108 -7.40 7.29 28.07
C LEU A 108 -7.45 6.52 29.39
N GLY A 109 -6.58 5.51 29.56
CA GLY A 109 -6.53 4.63 30.72
C GLY A 109 -7.19 3.27 30.46
N VAL A 110 -6.60 2.23 31.03
CA VAL A 110 -7.02 0.82 30.81
C VAL A 110 -8.36 0.52 31.46
N TYR A 111 -8.70 1.23 32.55
CA TYR A 111 -9.94 1.02 33.32
C TYR A 111 -10.80 2.28 33.35
N ASN A 112 -12.11 2.09 33.29
CA ASN A 112 -13.11 3.11 33.54
C ASN A 112 -13.21 3.39 35.06
N GLU A 113 -13.92 4.45 35.43
CA GLU A 113 -14.13 4.82 36.85
C GLU A 113 -14.85 3.73 37.66
N ASP A 114 -15.67 2.91 37.00
CA ASP A 114 -16.40 1.78 37.59
C ASP A 114 -15.56 0.50 37.72
N GLY A 115 -14.28 0.53 37.32
CA GLY A 115 -13.37 -0.62 37.33
C GLY A 115 -13.52 -1.57 36.14
N SER A 116 -14.42 -1.33 35.20
CA SER A 116 -14.50 -2.07 33.94
C SER A 116 -13.36 -1.73 32.99
N LEU A 117 -13.06 -2.62 32.04
CA LEU A 117 -12.06 -2.35 31.01
C LEU A 117 -12.54 -1.25 30.06
N ASN A 118 -11.69 -0.27 29.82
CA ASN A 118 -11.89 0.75 28.80
C ASN A 118 -11.49 0.18 27.44
N LEU A 119 -12.47 -0.44 26.76
CA LEU A 119 -12.25 -1.11 25.50
C LEU A 119 -12.04 -0.09 24.37
N ASN A 120 -11.05 -0.36 23.52
CA ASN A 120 -10.81 0.40 22.31
C ASN A 120 -11.82 -0.03 21.22
N PRO A 121 -12.77 0.82 20.83
CA PRO A 121 -13.75 0.48 19.78
C PRO A 121 -13.10 0.24 18.41
N ASN A 122 -11.89 0.75 18.21
CA ASN A 122 -11.12 0.62 16.98
C ASN A 122 -10.06 -0.49 17.05
N SER A 123 -10.19 -1.42 18.02
CA SER A 123 -9.23 -2.54 18.18
C SER A 123 -9.19 -3.49 16.97
N LEU A 124 -10.23 -3.47 16.14
CA LEU A 124 -10.29 -4.19 14.86
C LEU A 124 -10.88 -3.29 13.79
N THR A 125 -10.12 -3.07 12.72
CA THR A 125 -10.61 -2.44 11.48
C THR A 125 -10.61 -3.48 10.37
N VAL A 126 -11.76 -3.65 9.71
CA VAL A 126 -11.91 -4.56 8.58
C VAL A 126 -12.01 -3.76 7.29
N LEU A 127 -11.14 -4.05 6.34
CA LEU A 127 -11.08 -3.43 5.01
C LEU A 127 -11.44 -4.50 3.97
N ASP A 128 -12.65 -4.44 3.42
CA ASP A 128 -13.17 -5.49 2.53
C ASP A 128 -12.86 -5.29 1.04
N ASN A 129 -12.23 -4.17 0.67
CA ASN A 129 -12.00 -3.78 -0.72
C ASN A 129 -10.53 -3.47 -1.02
N CYS A 130 -9.61 -4.07 -0.29
CA CYS A 130 -8.18 -3.95 -0.60
C CYS A 130 -7.86 -4.68 -1.89
N VAL A 131 -7.05 -4.05 -2.75
CA VAL A 131 -6.63 -4.65 -4.02
C VAL A 131 -5.18 -5.12 -3.90
N VAL A 132 -4.94 -6.37 -4.25
CA VAL A 132 -3.63 -7.02 -4.15
C VAL A 132 -3.21 -7.66 -5.47
N GLU A 133 -1.92 -8.02 -5.57
CA GLU A 133 -1.38 -8.75 -6.72
C GLU A 133 -2.10 -10.10 -6.89
N PRO A 134 -2.33 -10.57 -8.13
CA PRO A 134 -3.03 -11.84 -8.40
C PRO A 134 -2.39 -13.05 -7.74
N GLU A 135 -1.07 -13.05 -7.54
CA GLU A 135 -0.33 -14.16 -6.94
C GLU A 135 -0.75 -14.45 -5.50
N LEU A 136 -1.23 -13.42 -4.78
CA LEU A 136 -1.73 -13.57 -3.41
C LEU A 136 -3.00 -14.43 -3.30
N MET A 137 -3.69 -14.70 -4.42
CA MET A 137 -4.81 -15.64 -4.42
C MET A 137 -4.40 -17.09 -4.16
N LYS A 138 -3.12 -17.40 -4.29
CA LYS A 138 -2.53 -18.72 -3.98
C LYS A 138 -2.09 -18.86 -2.53
N ALA A 139 -2.25 -17.82 -1.72
CA ALA A 139 -1.85 -17.83 -0.32
C ALA A 139 -2.58 -18.94 0.44
N LYS A 140 -1.82 -19.68 1.24
CA LYS A 140 -2.33 -20.71 2.14
C LYS A 140 -2.40 -20.17 3.56
N ALA A 141 -3.20 -20.81 4.38
CA ALA A 141 -3.27 -20.49 5.81
C ALA A 141 -1.86 -20.39 6.42
N TYR A 142 -1.62 -19.34 7.19
CA TYR A 142 -0.35 -19.00 7.84
C TYR A 142 0.78 -18.48 6.92
N ASP A 143 0.60 -18.43 5.61
CA ASP A 143 1.58 -17.77 4.74
C ASP A 143 1.71 -16.30 5.14
N SER A 144 2.95 -15.83 5.25
CA SER A 144 3.26 -14.47 5.70
C SER A 144 3.84 -13.64 4.56
N PHE A 145 3.38 -12.39 4.46
CA PHE A 145 3.73 -11.47 3.40
C PHE A 145 4.09 -10.10 3.97
N GLN A 146 5.00 -9.42 3.31
CA GLN A 146 5.20 -7.99 3.51
C GLN A 146 4.37 -7.21 2.49
N PHE A 147 3.36 -6.47 2.94
CA PHE A 147 2.71 -5.46 2.13
C PHE A 147 3.56 -4.20 2.24
N VAL A 148 4.19 -3.86 1.11
CA VAL A 148 5.20 -2.81 1.06
C VAL A 148 4.68 -1.53 1.71
N ARG A 149 5.41 -1.02 2.72
CA ARG A 149 5.10 0.17 3.54
C ARG A 149 3.87 0.06 4.45
N ASN A 150 3.05 -0.98 4.31
CA ASN A 150 1.86 -1.16 5.15
C ASN A 150 2.09 -2.06 6.36
N GLY A 151 3.02 -3.02 6.26
CA GLY A 151 3.32 -3.93 7.36
C GLY A 151 3.56 -5.36 6.93
N PHE A 152 3.58 -6.24 7.92
CA PHE A 152 3.59 -7.68 7.72
C PHE A 152 2.22 -8.27 7.98
N PHE A 153 1.79 -9.16 7.11
CA PHE A 153 0.46 -9.76 7.11
C PHE A 153 0.56 -11.26 7.00
N CYS A 154 -0.41 -11.95 7.59
CA CYS A 154 -0.54 -13.40 7.55
C CYS A 154 -1.91 -13.78 6.97
N ALA A 155 -1.94 -14.79 6.11
CA ALA A 155 -3.20 -15.34 5.62
C ALA A 155 -3.94 -16.05 6.78
N ASP A 156 -5.19 -15.65 7.01
CA ASP A 156 -6.02 -16.20 8.09
C ASP A 156 -6.30 -17.68 7.87
N CYS A 157 -6.24 -18.46 8.94
CA CYS A 157 -6.42 -19.91 8.86
C CYS A 157 -7.88 -20.38 8.99
N LYS A 158 -8.80 -19.51 9.41
CA LYS A 158 -10.20 -19.85 9.65
C LYS A 158 -11.12 -19.28 8.59
N ASP A 159 -10.89 -18.02 8.23
CA ASP A 159 -11.81 -17.26 7.38
C ASP A 159 -11.35 -17.18 5.93
N SER A 160 -10.09 -17.47 5.63
CA SER A 160 -9.62 -17.60 4.25
C SER A 160 -10.29 -18.79 3.56
N LYS A 161 -10.75 -18.56 2.33
CA LYS A 161 -11.28 -19.59 1.43
C LYS A 161 -10.40 -19.68 0.20
N ASP A 162 -10.50 -20.79 -0.52
CA ASP A 162 -9.77 -20.96 -1.78
C ASP A 162 -10.12 -19.83 -2.77
N GLY A 163 -9.09 -19.15 -3.24
CA GLY A 163 -9.26 -17.97 -4.10
C GLY A 163 -9.85 -16.71 -3.42
N GLN A 164 -10.05 -16.71 -2.11
CA GLN A 164 -10.54 -15.58 -1.32
C GLN A 164 -9.79 -15.49 0.02
N PRO A 165 -8.51 -15.14 0.01
CA PRO A 165 -7.74 -15.02 1.25
C PRO A 165 -8.18 -13.80 2.07
N VAL A 166 -8.13 -13.95 3.38
CA VAL A 166 -8.22 -12.87 4.36
C VAL A 166 -6.84 -12.67 4.96
N PHE A 167 -6.38 -11.43 5.05
CA PHE A 167 -5.06 -11.11 5.59
C PHE A 167 -5.17 -10.37 6.91
N ASN A 168 -4.50 -10.90 7.92
CA ASN A 168 -4.39 -10.27 9.25
C ASN A 168 -3.05 -9.55 9.37
N ARG A 169 -3.05 -8.28 9.77
CA ARG A 169 -1.82 -7.55 10.06
C ARG A 169 -1.16 -8.15 11.32
N ILE A 170 0.10 -8.57 11.18
CA ILE A 170 0.89 -9.12 12.27
C ILE A 170 1.63 -8.00 13.00
N CYS A 171 2.30 -7.13 12.21
CA CYS A 171 3.02 -6.00 12.79
C CYS A 171 3.15 -4.84 11.79
N LEU A 172 3.36 -3.65 12.33
CA LEU A 172 3.69 -2.45 11.56
C LEU A 172 5.15 -2.48 11.09
N LEU A 173 5.42 -1.81 9.97
CA LEU A 173 6.78 -1.47 9.61
C LEU A 173 7.21 -0.27 10.46
N TYR A 174 7.96 -0.51 11.52
CA TYR A 174 8.65 0.56 12.22
C TYR A 174 9.79 1.06 11.34
N THR A 175 9.59 2.20 10.70
CA THR A 175 10.73 3.02 10.31
C THR A 175 11.18 3.77 11.57
N SER A 176 12.08 3.20 12.31
CA SER A 176 12.85 3.95 13.30
C SER A 176 13.48 5.13 12.56
N PRO A 177 13.32 6.39 13.02
CA PRO A 177 14.05 7.48 12.42
C PRO A 177 15.54 7.13 12.48
N SER A 178 16.18 7.15 11.32
CA SER A 178 17.60 6.87 11.24
C SER A 178 18.34 7.93 12.06
N PRO A 179 19.28 7.55 12.94
CA PRO A 179 20.08 8.53 13.70
C PRO A 179 21.04 9.34 12.82
N ARG A 180 20.87 9.32 11.49
CA ARG A 180 21.76 9.94 10.49
C ARG A 180 21.08 10.95 9.56
N ASP A 181 19.94 11.53 9.99
CA ASP A 181 19.36 12.68 9.31
C ASP A 181 19.55 13.95 10.14
#